data_caa9a2b7d49890e4097d7ca86bf27e33
#
_entry.id   caa9a2b7d49890e4097d7ca86bf27e33
#
_cell.length_a   1.000
_cell.length_b   1.000
_cell.length_c   1.000
_cell.angle_alpha   90.00
_cell.angle_beta   90.00
_cell.angle_gamma   90.00
#
_symmetry.space_group_name_H-M   'P 1'
#
loop_
_entity.id
_entity.type
_entity.pdbx_description
1 polymer ?
#
loop_
_entity_poly.entity_id
_entity_poly.type
_entity_poly.pdbx_seq_one_letter_code
_entity_poly.pdbx_strand_id
1 'polypeptide(L)'
;MGADTMTDGHDDSGVSRRRVLQGAGVAAVAGLAGCGGGNSGSGTNNIELLHAWSDGDGNAAIGALIEGFKEAHPDVSIAEEPVNGAARSNLDQVITNRLQSNDPPSTFQTWPGKTLEKFEGAYGDIEGDVWNDDLKNNYRSGPQEQAQLDGTYVTVPLNIHRINNLFYNTAVLDEAGVDPASLSSASDVVDACATIDENTDAVPFAQQTSGAWSTVQLWETILLGQAGIDGYEAFINGNGNRDEVEAALQSVADLREYYPSDSSSISFTEANTMVMEGNAAFIHQGDWAAGAYSNSDEFNYGEDWNQVSYPGTSGSYLLNMDSFPYMANNPSPEATKEFLSYCGSAEGQVLFNEKKGSIPPRSDADVSALNDFQQDQFADFNDASNQPPSIQHGLAVRPAIKTNITNAFSGFLEDYDAAATADALIASFT
;
A
#
# COMPACT_ATOMS: atom_id res chain seq x y z
N MET A 1 30.95 35.04 60.24
CA MET A 1 30.71 34.01 61.29
C MET A 1 30.03 32.87 60.57
N GLY A 2 30.63 31.83 60.31
CA GLY A 2 31.60 30.78 60.54
C GLY A 2 31.19 29.69 59.58
N ALA A 3 31.92 29.21 58.64
CA ALA A 3 33.03 28.27 58.61
C ALA A 3 32.71 26.95 59.29
N ASP A 4 32.69 25.89 58.48
CA ASP A 4 33.43 24.61 58.60
C ASP A 4 32.85 23.63 57.52
N THR A 5 33.54 23.27 56.49
CA THR A 5 34.66 22.35 56.21
C THR A 5 34.50 20.92 56.72
N MET A 6 34.73 20.05 55.79
CA MET A 6 35.38 18.71 55.77
C MET A 6 34.50 17.63 55.15
N THR A 7 34.91 16.86 54.26
CA THR A 7 36.06 16.27 53.55
C THR A 7 35.67 14.92 53.05
N ASP A 8 36.14 14.65 51.84
CA ASP A 8 36.70 13.40 51.28
C ASP A 8 35.92 12.08 51.29
N GLY A 9 35.92 11.47 50.13
CA GLY A 9 35.65 10.07 49.86
C GLY A 9 35.70 9.74 48.36
N HIS A 10 36.89 9.79 47.77
CA HIS A 10 37.21 9.09 46.51
C HIS A 10 36.89 7.60 46.68
N ASP A 11 36.20 7.02 45.70
CA ASP A 11 36.62 5.69 45.24
C ASP A 11 36.43 5.53 43.72
N ASP A 12 37.55 5.36 43.11
CA ASP A 12 37.81 5.16 41.68
C ASP A 12 37.85 3.64 41.48
N SER A 13 36.96 3.09 40.63
CA SER A 13 37.22 1.76 40.09
C SER A 13 36.79 1.69 38.62
N GLY A 14 37.73 2.15 37.79
CA GLY A 14 37.78 1.85 36.39
C GLY A 14 37.91 0.34 36.15
N VAL A 15 37.04 -0.22 35.35
CA VAL A 15 37.23 -1.56 34.78
C VAL A 15 37.61 -1.44 33.31
N SER A 16 38.87 -1.75 33.10
CA SER A 16 39.62 -1.81 31.85
C SER A 16 39.02 -2.80 30.85
N ARG A 17 38.88 -2.31 29.60
CA ARG A 17 38.79 -3.18 28.41
C ARG A 17 40.14 -3.84 28.22
N ARG A 18 40.22 -5.17 28.37
CA ARG A 18 41.12 -6.08 27.65
C ARG A 18 41.20 -7.46 28.32
N ARG A 19 41.10 -8.46 27.49
CA ARG A 19 41.36 -9.91 27.68
C ARG A 19 40.11 -10.77 27.85
N VAL A 20 39.72 -11.42 26.75
CA VAL A 20 39.77 -12.89 26.64
C VAL A 20 39.94 -13.25 25.17
N LEU A 21 41.17 -13.58 24.81
CA LEU A 21 41.53 -14.45 23.70
C LEU A 21 42.38 -15.55 24.34
N GLN A 22 41.97 -16.77 24.13
CA GLN A 22 42.75 -18.02 24.10
C GLN A 22 42.02 -19.17 24.81
N GLY A 23 41.68 -20.14 24.01
CA GLY A 23 41.19 -21.45 24.41
C GLY A 23 40.97 -22.31 23.16
N ALA A 24 42.06 -22.73 22.50
CA ALA A 24 42.02 -23.69 21.40
C ALA A 24 41.67 -25.08 21.95
N GLY A 25 40.74 -25.76 21.28
CA GLY A 25 40.44 -27.17 21.48
C GLY A 25 40.14 -27.82 20.13
N VAL A 26 41.20 -28.42 19.56
CA VAL A 26 41.13 -29.27 18.38
C VAL A 26 40.54 -30.63 18.78
N ALA A 27 39.45 -31.02 18.11
CA ALA A 27 39.04 -32.40 18.03
C ALA A 27 38.70 -32.74 16.58
N ALA A 28 39.63 -33.40 15.94
CA ALA A 28 39.45 -34.07 14.66
C ALA A 28 38.64 -35.35 14.87
N VAL A 29 37.57 -35.55 14.11
CA VAL A 29 37.03 -36.88 13.82
C VAL A 29 36.81 -37.02 12.32
N ALA A 30 37.45 -38.04 11.81
CA ALA A 30 37.52 -38.46 10.43
C ALA A 30 36.21 -39.10 9.93
N GLY A 31 35.87 -38.78 8.70
CA GLY A 31 35.44 -39.63 7.60
C GLY A 31 34.28 -40.59 7.76
N LEU A 32 33.27 -40.31 6.90
CA LEU A 32 32.62 -41.38 6.12
C LEU A 32 32.16 -40.75 4.79
N ALA A 33 32.89 -41.09 3.75
CA ALA A 33 32.47 -40.86 2.38
C ALA A 33 31.35 -41.86 2.07
N GLY A 34 30.16 -41.36 1.76
CA GLY A 34 29.06 -42.09 1.20
C GLY A 34 28.63 -41.41 -0.11
N CYS A 35 29.14 -41.90 -1.24
CA CYS A 35 28.63 -41.65 -2.55
C CYS A 35 27.21 -42.28 -2.65
N GLY A 36 26.22 -41.51 -2.89
CA GLY A 36 24.92 -41.95 -3.31
C GLY A 36 24.30 -40.85 -4.15
N GLY A 37 24.45 -40.95 -5.46
CA GLY A 37 23.83 -40.04 -6.41
C GLY A 37 22.30 -40.14 -6.40
N GLY A 38 21.66 -39.04 -6.57
CA GLY A 38 20.23 -38.89 -6.73
C GLY A 38 19.91 -37.40 -6.62
N ASN A 39 20.22 -36.64 -7.65
CA ASN A 39 19.76 -35.27 -7.76
C ASN A 39 18.30 -35.31 -8.17
N SER A 40 17.43 -35.50 -7.22
CA SER A 40 16.04 -35.12 -7.34
C SER A 40 15.95 -33.79 -6.63
N GLY A 41 15.65 -32.71 -7.37
CA GLY A 41 15.44 -31.38 -6.80
C GLY A 41 14.28 -31.43 -5.81
N SER A 42 14.58 -31.71 -4.54
CA SER A 42 13.68 -31.42 -3.44
C SER A 42 13.86 -29.94 -3.14
N GLY A 43 13.03 -29.11 -3.79
CA GLY A 43 12.80 -27.77 -3.33
C GLY A 43 12.46 -27.81 -1.84
N THR A 44 12.90 -26.83 -1.09
CA THR A 44 12.54 -26.74 0.33
C THR A 44 11.02 -26.45 0.41
N ASN A 45 10.30 -27.13 1.31
CA ASN A 45 8.89 -26.84 1.61
C ASN A 45 8.81 -25.59 2.53
N ASN A 46 9.71 -24.69 2.45
CA ASN A 46 9.73 -23.47 3.24
C ASN A 46 9.75 -22.26 2.31
N ILE A 47 8.66 -21.52 2.34
CA ILE A 47 8.47 -20.29 1.57
C ILE A 47 9.01 -19.12 2.38
N GLU A 48 9.87 -18.31 1.80
CA GLU A 48 10.26 -17.03 2.36
C GLU A 48 9.40 -15.93 1.74
N LEU A 49 8.60 -15.26 2.58
CA LEU A 49 7.65 -14.24 2.19
C LEU A 49 8.03 -12.89 2.82
N LEU A 50 8.37 -11.90 1.99
CA LEU A 50 8.66 -10.54 2.43
C LEU A 50 7.49 -9.61 2.11
N HIS A 51 7.12 -8.76 3.05
CA HIS A 51 6.06 -7.76 2.85
C HIS A 51 6.25 -6.55 3.77
N ALA A 52 5.52 -5.46 3.51
CA ALA A 52 5.59 -4.23 4.29
C ALA A 52 4.44 -4.09 5.32
N TRP A 53 3.60 -5.09 5.47
CA TRP A 53 2.45 -5.09 6.38
C TRP A 53 2.85 -5.51 7.79
N SER A 54 3.39 -4.58 8.57
CA SER A 54 3.88 -4.85 9.93
C SER A 54 2.85 -4.58 11.04
N ASP A 55 1.76 -3.89 10.70
CA ASP A 55 0.70 -3.50 11.63
C ASP A 55 -0.65 -3.31 10.93
N GLY A 56 -1.69 -2.99 11.70
CA GLY A 56 -3.01 -2.62 11.23
C GLY A 56 -3.71 -3.69 10.38
N ASP A 57 -4.47 -3.21 9.40
CA ASP A 57 -5.25 -4.00 8.44
C ASP A 57 -4.37 -4.96 7.63
N GLY A 58 -3.21 -4.51 7.19
CA GLY A 58 -2.28 -5.31 6.41
C GLY A 58 -1.73 -6.52 7.17
N ASN A 59 -1.33 -6.33 8.43
CA ASN A 59 -0.86 -7.43 9.29
C ASN A 59 -1.98 -8.44 9.57
N ALA A 60 -3.19 -7.96 9.82
CA ALA A 60 -4.35 -8.84 10.03
C ALA A 60 -4.68 -9.65 8.77
N ALA A 61 -4.63 -9.02 7.58
CA ALA A 61 -4.94 -9.65 6.31
C ALA A 61 -3.93 -10.73 5.92
N ILE A 62 -2.62 -10.41 5.99
CA ILE A 62 -1.58 -11.40 5.68
C ILE A 62 -1.59 -12.56 6.66
N GLY A 63 -1.84 -12.29 7.96
CA GLY A 63 -1.98 -13.32 8.98
C GLY A 63 -3.11 -14.28 8.67
N ALA A 64 -4.30 -13.78 8.30
CA ALA A 64 -5.45 -14.60 7.91
C ALA A 64 -5.17 -15.46 6.67
N LEU A 65 -4.53 -14.89 5.64
CA LEU A 65 -4.13 -15.61 4.43
C LEU A 65 -3.14 -16.74 4.73
N ILE A 66 -2.12 -16.46 5.55
CA ILE A 66 -1.10 -17.46 5.95
C ILE A 66 -1.72 -18.57 6.79
N GLU A 67 -2.63 -18.26 7.70
CA GLU A 67 -3.32 -19.25 8.53
C GLU A 67 -4.17 -20.18 7.66
N GLY A 68 -5.02 -19.64 6.78
CA GLY A 68 -5.80 -20.44 5.85
C GLY A 68 -4.93 -21.29 4.93
N PHE A 69 -3.82 -20.74 4.42
CA PHE A 69 -2.89 -21.54 3.63
C PHE A 69 -2.29 -22.73 4.42
N LYS A 70 -1.86 -22.51 5.67
CA LYS A 70 -1.30 -23.56 6.53
C LYS A 70 -2.32 -24.65 6.87
N GLU A 71 -3.59 -24.29 6.98
CA GLU A 71 -4.68 -25.28 7.15
C GLU A 71 -4.86 -26.13 5.91
N ALA A 72 -4.82 -25.54 4.72
CA ALA A 72 -4.94 -26.24 3.44
C ALA A 72 -3.69 -27.05 3.07
N HIS A 73 -2.50 -26.58 3.45
CA HIS A 73 -1.18 -27.14 3.09
C HIS A 73 -0.29 -27.34 4.33
N PRO A 74 -0.63 -28.28 5.25
CA PRO A 74 0.07 -28.44 6.54
C PRO A 74 1.53 -28.87 6.42
N ASP A 75 1.95 -29.37 5.26
CA ASP A 75 3.33 -29.82 5.00
C ASP A 75 4.24 -28.70 4.47
N VAL A 76 3.69 -27.49 4.23
CA VAL A 76 4.42 -26.32 3.77
C VAL A 76 4.56 -25.30 4.90
N SER A 77 5.77 -24.78 5.10
CA SER A 77 6.03 -23.73 6.07
C SER A 77 6.26 -22.38 5.37
N ILE A 78 5.87 -21.29 6.05
CA ILE A 78 6.13 -19.92 5.61
C ILE A 78 7.03 -19.25 6.65
N ALA A 79 8.20 -18.78 6.21
CA ALA A 79 9.03 -17.83 6.92
C ALA A 79 8.58 -16.42 6.49
N GLU A 80 7.75 -15.83 7.32
CA GLU A 80 7.24 -14.49 7.13
C GLU A 80 8.24 -13.45 7.62
N GLU A 81 8.59 -12.47 6.78
CA GLU A 81 9.53 -11.40 7.08
C GLU A 81 8.93 -10.03 6.79
N PRO A 82 8.30 -9.38 7.78
CA PRO A 82 7.80 -8.03 7.62
C PRO A 82 8.96 -7.02 7.57
N VAL A 83 8.95 -6.17 6.54
CA VAL A 83 9.96 -5.12 6.33
C VAL A 83 9.30 -3.75 6.49
N ASN A 84 9.51 -3.14 7.65
CA ASN A 84 8.93 -1.84 7.98
C ASN A 84 9.42 -0.72 7.04
N GLY A 85 8.52 0.20 6.69
CA GLY A 85 8.85 1.39 5.91
C GLY A 85 7.66 1.92 5.12
N ALA A 86 7.51 3.24 5.09
CA ALA A 86 6.40 3.90 4.41
C ALA A 86 6.36 3.54 2.91
N ALA A 87 5.16 3.25 2.41
CA ALA A 87 4.90 2.95 1.01
C ALA A 87 5.88 1.91 0.40
N ARG A 88 6.26 0.88 1.16
CA ARG A 88 7.16 -0.21 0.74
C ARG A 88 8.60 0.19 0.40
N SER A 89 9.05 1.41 0.67
CA SER A 89 10.37 1.88 0.24
C SER A 89 11.54 1.00 0.73
N ASN A 90 11.46 0.55 1.99
CA ASN A 90 12.48 -0.33 2.55
C ASN A 90 12.42 -1.74 1.97
N LEU A 91 11.21 -2.29 1.75
CA LEU A 91 11.03 -3.60 1.11
C LEU A 91 11.65 -3.60 -0.29
N ASP A 92 11.35 -2.58 -1.10
CA ASP A 92 11.92 -2.44 -2.44
C ASP A 92 13.46 -2.40 -2.44
N GLN A 93 14.05 -1.76 -1.43
CA GLN A 93 15.52 -1.72 -1.28
C GLN A 93 16.09 -3.10 -0.90
N VAL A 94 15.43 -3.81 0.03
CA VAL A 94 15.82 -5.18 0.43
C VAL A 94 15.77 -6.10 -0.77
N ILE A 95 14.67 -6.10 -1.54
CA ILE A 95 14.52 -6.93 -2.74
C ILE A 95 15.59 -6.59 -3.77
N THR A 96 15.86 -5.30 -4.02
CA THR A 96 16.92 -4.86 -4.94
C THR A 96 18.29 -5.45 -4.55
N ASN A 97 18.67 -5.35 -3.27
CA ASN A 97 19.95 -5.85 -2.77
C ASN A 97 20.05 -7.38 -2.87
N ARG A 98 18.97 -8.10 -2.57
CA ARG A 98 18.92 -9.57 -2.66
C ARG A 98 19.05 -10.05 -4.11
N LEU A 99 18.34 -9.41 -5.05
CA LEU A 99 18.45 -9.73 -6.47
C LEU A 99 19.86 -9.47 -7.02
N GLN A 100 20.50 -8.37 -6.62
CA GLN A 100 21.90 -8.08 -6.97
C GLN A 100 22.88 -9.12 -6.42
N SER A 101 22.55 -9.72 -5.27
CA SER A 101 23.35 -10.78 -4.63
C SER A 101 23.02 -12.19 -5.15
N ASN A 102 22.08 -12.30 -6.13
CA ASN A 102 21.56 -13.56 -6.66
C ASN A 102 20.96 -14.47 -5.56
N ASP A 103 20.28 -13.86 -4.60
CA ASP A 103 19.60 -14.47 -3.45
C ASP A 103 18.14 -14.01 -3.37
N PRO A 104 17.28 -14.35 -4.36
CA PRO A 104 15.89 -13.93 -4.36
C PRO A 104 15.10 -14.60 -3.23
N PRO A 105 14.08 -13.93 -2.66
CA PRO A 105 13.12 -14.61 -1.79
C PRO A 105 12.21 -15.54 -2.61
N SER A 106 11.39 -16.34 -1.96
CA SER A 106 10.37 -17.14 -2.66
C SER A 106 9.32 -16.26 -3.32
N THR A 107 8.82 -15.29 -2.57
CA THR A 107 7.91 -14.26 -3.06
C THR A 107 7.95 -13.03 -2.15
N PHE A 108 7.37 -11.93 -2.62
CA PHE A 108 7.29 -10.69 -1.83
C PHE A 108 6.09 -9.84 -2.25
N GLN A 109 5.63 -8.97 -1.38
CA GLN A 109 4.59 -8.02 -1.72
C GLN A 109 5.08 -7.05 -2.80
N THR A 110 4.33 -6.92 -3.87
CA THR A 110 4.54 -5.88 -4.89
C THR A 110 3.21 -5.36 -5.41
N TRP A 111 3.26 -4.26 -6.12
CA TRP A 111 2.13 -3.81 -6.93
C TRP A 111 2.29 -4.38 -8.35
N PRO A 112 1.21 -4.83 -9.00
CA PRO A 112 1.28 -5.33 -10.37
C PRO A 112 1.39 -4.18 -11.40
N GLY A 113 1.23 -4.50 -12.67
CA GLY A 113 1.27 -3.50 -13.75
C GLY A 113 2.67 -2.98 -14.03
N LYS A 114 2.81 -1.67 -14.28
CA LYS A 114 4.10 -1.06 -14.64
C LYS A 114 5.17 -1.16 -13.55
N THR A 115 4.79 -1.34 -12.29
CA THR A 115 5.75 -1.58 -11.20
C THR A 115 6.62 -2.81 -11.45
N LEU A 116 6.09 -3.84 -12.12
CA LEU A 116 6.82 -5.07 -12.42
C LEU A 116 8.07 -4.82 -13.28
N GLU A 117 8.10 -3.76 -14.09
CA GLU A 117 9.28 -3.40 -14.88
C GLU A 117 10.52 -3.12 -14.01
N LYS A 118 10.34 -2.82 -12.70
CA LYS A 118 11.45 -2.56 -11.77
C LYS A 118 12.42 -3.72 -11.63
N PHE A 119 11.91 -4.93 -11.69
CA PHE A 119 12.68 -6.17 -11.54
C PHE A 119 12.54 -7.06 -12.78
N GLU A 120 12.41 -6.45 -13.97
CA GLU A 120 12.36 -7.16 -15.24
C GLU A 120 13.54 -8.15 -15.35
N GLY A 121 13.25 -9.37 -15.82
CA GLY A 121 14.21 -10.46 -15.91
C GLY A 121 14.45 -11.26 -14.63
N ALA A 122 13.91 -10.83 -13.47
CA ALA A 122 13.99 -11.58 -12.22
C ALA A 122 12.77 -12.48 -11.97
N TYR A 123 11.68 -12.29 -12.68
CA TYR A 123 10.46 -13.06 -12.53
C TYR A 123 10.47 -14.35 -13.36
N GLY A 124 9.78 -15.37 -12.86
CA GLY A 124 9.49 -16.61 -13.57
C GLY A 124 8.06 -16.64 -14.10
N ASP A 125 7.87 -17.41 -15.16
CA ASP A 125 6.55 -17.67 -15.75
C ASP A 125 5.77 -18.65 -14.87
N ILE A 126 4.53 -18.28 -14.57
CA ILE A 126 3.57 -19.11 -13.80
C ILE A 126 2.29 -19.42 -14.60
N GLU A 127 2.34 -19.24 -15.92
CA GLU A 127 1.24 -19.66 -16.79
C GLU A 127 1.08 -21.18 -16.78
N GLY A 128 -0.14 -21.65 -16.70
CA GLY A 128 -0.48 -23.08 -16.66
C GLY A 128 -0.33 -23.72 -15.28
N ASP A 129 0.68 -23.35 -14.49
CA ASP A 129 0.87 -23.88 -13.14
C ASP A 129 -0.05 -23.18 -12.13
N VAL A 130 0.06 -21.85 -12.03
CA VAL A 130 -0.76 -20.99 -11.16
C VAL A 130 -1.89 -20.37 -11.96
N TRP A 131 -1.58 -19.65 -13.06
CA TRP A 131 -2.56 -19.09 -13.98
C TRP A 131 -3.11 -20.17 -14.92
N ASN A 132 -3.83 -21.12 -14.34
CA ASN A 132 -4.56 -22.16 -15.02
C ASN A 132 -5.93 -21.65 -15.52
N ASP A 133 -6.73 -22.55 -16.09
CA ASP A 133 -8.05 -22.21 -16.62
C ASP A 133 -9.01 -21.70 -15.53
N ASP A 134 -8.88 -22.17 -14.27
CA ASP A 134 -9.70 -21.68 -13.17
C ASP A 134 -9.41 -20.21 -12.86
N LEU A 135 -8.13 -19.84 -12.64
CA LEU A 135 -7.77 -18.46 -12.39
C LEU A 135 -8.15 -17.54 -13.58
N LYS A 136 -7.82 -17.96 -14.81
CA LYS A 136 -8.09 -17.14 -16.00
C LYS A 136 -9.58 -16.89 -16.24
N ASN A 137 -10.44 -17.85 -15.92
CA ASN A 137 -11.88 -17.74 -16.12
C ASN A 137 -12.58 -16.92 -15.01
N ASN A 138 -12.00 -16.89 -13.82
CA ASN A 138 -12.64 -16.29 -12.65
C ASN A 138 -12.03 -14.96 -12.21
N TYR A 139 -10.81 -14.62 -12.64
CA TYR A 139 -10.29 -13.27 -12.45
C TYR A 139 -10.94 -12.27 -13.39
N ARG A 140 -11.16 -11.06 -12.89
CA ARG A 140 -11.58 -9.92 -13.71
C ARG A 140 -10.47 -9.53 -14.68
N SER A 141 -10.82 -9.00 -15.86
CA SER A 141 -9.85 -8.70 -16.93
C SER A 141 -8.77 -7.70 -16.50
N GLY A 142 -9.13 -6.63 -15.79
CA GLY A 142 -8.16 -5.62 -15.32
C GLY A 142 -7.05 -6.22 -14.45
N PRO A 143 -7.36 -6.88 -13.32
CA PRO A 143 -6.37 -7.60 -12.52
C PRO A 143 -5.56 -8.64 -13.30
N GLN A 144 -6.21 -9.34 -14.23
CA GLN A 144 -5.54 -10.35 -15.06
C GLN A 144 -4.52 -9.74 -16.02
N GLU A 145 -4.83 -8.59 -16.63
CA GLU A 145 -3.91 -7.82 -17.48
C GLU A 145 -2.73 -7.28 -16.67
N GLN A 146 -2.98 -6.76 -15.49
CA GLN A 146 -1.94 -6.22 -14.60
C GLN A 146 -1.01 -7.30 -14.02
N ALA A 147 -1.43 -8.57 -14.01
CA ALA A 147 -0.60 -9.70 -13.54
C ALA A 147 0.53 -10.09 -14.51
N GLN A 148 0.57 -9.46 -15.69
CA GLN A 148 1.47 -9.82 -16.77
C GLN A 148 2.60 -8.77 -16.93
N LEU A 149 3.79 -9.26 -17.25
CA LEU A 149 4.90 -8.48 -17.77
C LEU A 149 5.19 -8.99 -19.19
N ASP A 150 5.07 -8.11 -20.19
CA ASP A 150 5.25 -8.44 -21.61
C ASP A 150 4.43 -9.68 -22.08
N GLY A 151 3.22 -9.81 -21.56
CA GLY A 151 2.30 -10.90 -21.89
C GLY A 151 2.56 -12.21 -21.16
N THR A 152 3.52 -12.25 -20.23
CA THR A 152 3.83 -13.40 -19.38
C THR A 152 3.26 -13.19 -17.99
N TYR A 153 2.52 -14.17 -17.46
CA TYR A 153 2.02 -14.14 -16.09
C TYR A 153 3.15 -14.34 -15.09
N VAL A 154 3.41 -13.34 -14.26
CA VAL A 154 4.53 -13.36 -13.31
C VAL A 154 4.12 -13.09 -11.85
N THR A 155 2.89 -12.67 -11.61
CA THR A 155 2.39 -12.32 -10.28
C THR A 155 0.92 -12.73 -10.11
N VAL A 156 0.44 -12.75 -8.87
CA VAL A 156 -0.97 -13.01 -8.52
C VAL A 156 -1.51 -11.82 -7.72
N PRO A 157 -2.41 -11.00 -8.28
CA PRO A 157 -3.10 -9.95 -7.55
C PRO A 157 -3.99 -10.53 -6.43
N LEU A 158 -3.96 -9.93 -5.25
CA LEU A 158 -4.68 -10.41 -4.05
C LEU A 158 -5.99 -9.67 -3.82
N ASN A 159 -6.02 -8.39 -4.23
CA ASN A 159 -7.08 -7.47 -3.92
C ASN A 159 -7.22 -6.41 -5.01
N ILE A 160 -8.32 -5.66 -4.91
CA ILE A 160 -8.52 -4.39 -5.61
C ILE A 160 -8.82 -3.36 -4.53
N HIS A 161 -8.01 -2.31 -4.46
CA HIS A 161 -8.21 -1.12 -3.65
C HIS A 161 -8.81 0.00 -4.48
N ARG A 162 -9.75 0.74 -3.89
CA ARG A 162 -10.20 2.03 -4.38
C ARG A 162 -9.38 3.15 -3.77
N ILE A 163 -8.86 4.05 -4.60
CA ILE A 163 -8.05 5.18 -4.16
C ILE A 163 -8.87 6.45 -3.98
N ASN A 164 -9.87 6.66 -4.81
CA ASN A 164 -10.66 7.89 -4.86
C ASN A 164 -11.83 7.94 -3.87
N ASN A 165 -11.60 7.51 -2.62
CA ASN A 165 -12.56 7.68 -1.53
C ASN A 165 -12.32 8.99 -0.79
N LEU A 166 -13.39 9.65 -0.38
CA LEU A 166 -13.39 10.68 0.64
C LEU A 166 -14.18 10.15 1.84
N PHE A 167 -13.45 9.69 2.86
CA PHE A 167 -14.02 9.23 4.12
C PHE A 167 -14.34 10.40 5.03
N TYR A 168 -15.35 10.24 5.88
CA TYR A 168 -15.75 11.27 6.82
C TYR A 168 -16.30 10.72 8.14
N ASN A 169 -16.17 11.52 9.19
CA ASN A 169 -16.85 11.30 10.46
C ASN A 169 -18.25 11.94 10.38
N THR A 170 -19.28 11.14 10.55
CA THR A 170 -20.69 11.57 10.38
C THR A 170 -21.08 12.65 11.40
N ALA A 171 -20.69 12.46 12.68
CA ALA A 171 -21.04 13.40 13.74
C ALA A 171 -20.42 14.78 13.53
N VAL A 172 -19.17 14.85 13.04
CA VAL A 172 -18.49 16.12 12.75
C VAL A 172 -19.16 16.85 11.58
N LEU A 173 -19.55 16.12 10.51
CA LEU A 173 -20.26 16.74 9.38
C LEU A 173 -21.65 17.22 9.77
N ASP A 174 -22.38 16.48 10.59
CA ASP A 174 -23.68 16.87 11.11
C ASP A 174 -23.58 18.14 11.96
N GLU A 175 -22.57 18.24 12.84
CA GLU A 175 -22.29 19.44 13.63
C GLU A 175 -21.98 20.67 12.75
N ALA A 176 -21.16 20.47 11.71
CA ALA A 176 -20.81 21.51 10.76
C ALA A 176 -21.96 21.90 9.83
N GLY A 177 -22.98 21.04 9.67
CA GLY A 177 -24.08 21.22 8.71
C GLY A 177 -23.66 20.98 7.26
N VAL A 178 -22.66 20.10 7.03
CA VAL A 178 -22.14 19.75 5.70
C VAL A 178 -22.78 18.45 5.23
N ASP A 179 -23.42 18.48 4.04
CA ASP A 179 -23.91 17.29 3.37
C ASP A 179 -22.88 16.79 2.35
N PRO A 180 -22.18 15.66 2.62
CA PRO A 180 -21.15 15.13 1.73
C PRO A 180 -21.70 14.70 0.36
N ALA A 181 -22.98 14.33 0.26
CA ALA A 181 -23.62 13.95 -0.99
C ALA A 181 -23.84 15.15 -1.94
N SER A 182 -23.78 16.37 -1.42
CA SER A 182 -23.90 17.60 -2.22
C SER A 182 -22.60 18.02 -2.89
N LEU A 183 -21.46 17.48 -2.47
CA LEU A 183 -20.14 17.83 -3.00
C LEU A 183 -19.96 17.23 -4.40
N SER A 184 -19.63 18.05 -5.37
CA SER A 184 -19.53 17.65 -6.79
C SER A 184 -18.17 17.96 -7.44
N SER A 185 -17.31 18.72 -6.76
CA SER A 185 -16.01 19.16 -7.24
C SER A 185 -15.00 19.28 -6.12
N ALA A 186 -13.70 19.36 -6.46
CA ALA A 186 -12.64 19.65 -5.49
C ALA A 186 -12.84 21.02 -4.81
N SER A 187 -13.40 22.01 -5.51
CA SER A 187 -13.75 23.30 -4.91
C SER A 187 -14.80 23.16 -3.83
N ASP A 188 -15.82 22.31 -4.03
CA ASP A 188 -16.86 22.11 -3.01
C ASP A 188 -16.26 21.46 -1.74
N VAL A 189 -15.20 20.65 -1.87
CA VAL A 189 -14.48 20.09 -0.71
C VAL A 189 -13.76 21.19 0.06
N VAL A 190 -13.12 22.15 -0.64
CA VAL A 190 -12.46 23.33 0.00
C VAL A 190 -13.52 24.18 0.74
N ASP A 191 -14.65 24.46 0.11
CA ASP A 191 -15.75 25.25 0.71
C ASP A 191 -16.35 24.51 1.92
N ALA A 192 -16.47 23.17 1.86
CA ALA A 192 -16.90 22.34 2.98
C ALA A 192 -15.89 22.39 4.14
N CYS A 193 -14.57 22.32 3.84
CA CYS A 193 -13.53 22.49 4.84
C CYS A 193 -13.61 23.85 5.55
N ALA A 194 -13.83 24.93 4.81
CA ALA A 194 -14.03 26.27 5.40
C ALA A 194 -15.25 26.27 6.33
N THR A 195 -16.37 25.64 5.92
CA THR A 195 -17.57 25.54 6.73
C THR A 195 -17.33 24.75 8.03
N ILE A 196 -16.55 23.65 7.96
CA ILE A 196 -16.20 22.84 9.12
C ILE A 196 -15.32 23.63 10.09
N ASP A 197 -14.30 24.34 9.59
CA ASP A 197 -13.40 25.19 10.38
C ASP A 197 -14.13 26.32 11.11
N GLU A 198 -15.19 26.88 10.48
CA GLU A 198 -16.03 27.92 11.10
C GLU A 198 -16.98 27.41 12.19
N ASN A 199 -17.45 26.14 12.08
CA ASN A 199 -18.57 25.64 12.88
C ASN A 199 -18.18 24.56 13.90
N THR A 200 -16.95 24.01 13.85
CA THR A 200 -16.49 22.95 14.75
C THR A 200 -15.06 23.21 15.23
N ASP A 201 -14.65 22.47 16.26
CA ASP A 201 -13.25 22.45 16.71
C ASP A 201 -12.41 21.36 16.03
N ALA A 202 -13.01 20.57 15.12
CA ALA A 202 -12.35 19.47 14.42
C ALA A 202 -11.48 19.97 13.26
N VAL A 203 -10.39 19.27 12.97
CA VAL A 203 -9.58 19.50 11.78
C VAL A 203 -10.42 19.18 10.53
N PRO A 204 -10.60 20.11 9.57
CA PRO A 204 -11.45 19.85 8.43
C PRO A 204 -10.98 18.69 7.54
N PHE A 205 -9.65 18.56 7.31
CA PHE A 205 -9.10 17.56 6.40
C PHE A 205 -7.84 16.89 6.98
N ALA A 206 -7.95 15.64 7.40
CA ALA A 206 -6.87 14.88 8.04
C ALA A 206 -5.84 14.39 7.01
N GLN A 207 -5.05 15.30 6.44
CA GLN A 207 -3.99 14.97 5.48
C GLN A 207 -2.64 14.88 6.18
N GLN A 208 -1.95 13.75 6.03
CA GLN A 208 -0.54 13.64 6.40
C GLN A 208 0.35 14.06 5.23
N THR A 209 1.45 14.76 5.52
CA THR A 209 2.44 15.23 4.55
C THR A 209 3.88 14.87 4.94
N SER A 210 4.05 13.89 5.84
CA SER A 210 5.36 13.35 6.26
C SER A 210 6.13 12.66 5.11
N GLY A 211 5.50 12.49 3.96
CA GLY A 211 6.07 12.01 2.70
C GLY A 211 5.15 12.34 1.54
N ALA A 212 5.68 12.32 0.34
CA ALA A 212 4.95 12.72 -0.87
C ALA A 212 3.78 11.80 -1.25
N TRP A 213 3.75 10.54 -0.78
CA TRP A 213 2.86 9.52 -1.31
C TRP A 213 1.37 9.84 -1.20
N SER A 214 0.90 10.34 -0.06
CA SER A 214 -0.51 10.67 0.12
C SER A 214 -0.93 11.92 -0.63
N THR A 215 0.01 12.86 -0.82
CA THR A 215 -0.23 14.07 -1.62
C THR A 215 -0.28 13.74 -3.11
N VAL A 216 0.56 12.83 -3.60
CA VAL A 216 0.46 12.32 -4.99
C VAL A 216 -0.90 11.63 -5.17
N GLN A 217 -1.32 10.80 -4.21
CA GLN A 217 -2.59 10.10 -4.25
C GLN A 217 -3.79 11.06 -4.26
N LEU A 218 -3.77 12.12 -3.45
CA LEU A 218 -4.82 13.16 -3.46
C LEU A 218 -4.84 13.90 -4.80
N TRP A 219 -3.66 14.31 -5.28
CA TRP A 219 -3.54 15.02 -6.55
C TRP A 219 -4.02 14.18 -7.74
N GLU A 220 -3.63 12.90 -7.85
CA GLU A 220 -4.07 12.05 -8.96
C GLU A 220 -5.59 11.86 -8.96
N THR A 221 -6.20 11.81 -7.78
CA THR A 221 -7.65 11.75 -7.60
C THR A 221 -8.31 13.05 -8.06
N ILE A 222 -7.76 14.21 -7.67
CA ILE A 222 -8.25 15.53 -8.09
C ILE A 222 -8.07 15.72 -9.61
N LEU A 223 -6.93 15.31 -10.16
CA LEU A 223 -6.70 15.35 -11.61
C LEU A 223 -7.76 14.53 -12.36
N LEU A 224 -8.03 13.30 -11.90
CA LEU A 224 -9.10 12.48 -12.48
C LEU A 224 -10.46 13.17 -12.40
N GLY A 225 -10.76 13.83 -11.27
CA GLY A 225 -12.03 14.53 -11.08
C GLY A 225 -12.19 15.78 -11.95
N GLN A 226 -11.14 16.55 -12.17
CA GLN A 226 -11.15 17.82 -12.90
C GLN A 226 -10.95 17.63 -14.41
N ALA A 227 -10.00 16.78 -14.82
CA ALA A 227 -9.69 16.56 -16.23
C ALA A 227 -10.50 15.40 -16.85
N GLY A 228 -11.21 14.62 -16.01
CA GLY A 228 -11.91 13.42 -16.44
C GLY A 228 -10.97 12.28 -16.82
N ILE A 229 -11.57 11.17 -17.26
CA ILE A 229 -10.80 9.99 -17.64
C ILE A 229 -9.84 10.27 -18.82
N ASP A 230 -10.27 11.02 -19.81
CA ASP A 230 -9.47 11.33 -20.99
C ASP A 230 -8.21 12.15 -20.63
N GLY A 231 -8.34 13.15 -19.73
CA GLY A 231 -7.22 13.96 -19.26
C GLY A 231 -6.27 13.16 -18.37
N TYR A 232 -6.80 12.30 -17.51
CA TYR A 232 -6.02 11.39 -16.69
C TYR A 232 -5.21 10.41 -17.55
N GLU A 233 -5.84 9.75 -18.53
CA GLU A 233 -5.18 8.84 -19.47
C GLU A 233 -4.16 9.57 -20.34
N ALA A 234 -4.45 10.78 -20.79
CA ALA A 234 -3.47 11.59 -21.51
C ALA A 234 -2.23 11.85 -20.65
N PHE A 235 -2.39 12.17 -19.35
CA PHE A 235 -1.26 12.38 -18.43
C PHE A 235 -0.41 11.11 -18.27
N ILE A 236 -1.00 9.98 -17.92
CA ILE A 236 -0.23 8.73 -17.71
C ILE A 236 0.48 8.22 -18.99
N ASN A 237 0.02 8.64 -20.16
CA ASN A 237 0.63 8.34 -21.46
C ASN A 237 1.63 9.43 -21.94
N GLY A 238 1.97 10.41 -21.09
CA GLY A 238 2.95 11.45 -21.39
C GLY A 238 2.44 12.58 -22.30
N ASN A 239 1.12 12.69 -22.47
CA ASN A 239 0.45 13.71 -23.26
C ASN A 239 -0.45 14.63 -22.40
N GLY A 240 -0.17 14.70 -21.10
CA GLY A 240 -0.97 15.48 -20.14
C GLY A 240 -1.01 16.97 -20.50
N ASN A 241 -2.16 17.59 -20.27
CA ASN A 241 -2.32 19.03 -20.39
C ASN A 241 -1.75 19.71 -19.12
N ARG A 242 -0.75 20.57 -19.32
CA ARG A 242 -0.07 21.29 -18.23
C ARG A 242 -1.04 22.12 -17.37
N ASP A 243 -2.01 22.80 -17.97
CA ASP A 243 -2.94 23.67 -17.24
C ASP A 243 -3.91 22.84 -16.38
N GLU A 244 -4.31 21.64 -16.80
CA GLU A 244 -5.11 20.70 -16.01
C GLU A 244 -4.30 20.13 -14.83
N VAL A 245 -3.03 19.81 -15.06
CA VAL A 245 -2.09 19.36 -14.02
C VAL A 245 -1.89 20.44 -12.98
N GLU A 246 -1.67 21.71 -13.40
CA GLU A 246 -1.52 22.85 -12.51
C GLU A 246 -2.82 23.12 -11.72
N ALA A 247 -3.99 23.06 -12.35
CA ALA A 247 -5.26 23.28 -11.68
C ALA A 247 -5.50 22.24 -10.57
N ALA A 248 -5.17 20.98 -10.81
CA ALA A 248 -5.27 19.91 -9.80
C ALA A 248 -4.28 20.13 -8.63
N LEU A 249 -3.04 20.59 -8.91
CA LEU A 249 -2.07 20.96 -7.88
C LEU A 249 -2.52 22.17 -7.06
N GLN A 250 -3.15 23.15 -7.71
CA GLN A 250 -3.71 24.31 -7.01
C GLN A 250 -4.80 23.90 -6.03
N SER A 251 -5.68 22.98 -6.41
CA SER A 251 -6.71 22.45 -5.50
C SER A 251 -6.11 21.73 -4.28
N VAL A 252 -4.98 21.01 -4.45
CA VAL A 252 -4.23 20.46 -3.31
C VAL A 252 -3.65 21.57 -2.42
N ALA A 253 -3.11 22.64 -3.03
CA ALA A 253 -2.56 23.79 -2.30
C ALA A 253 -3.66 24.53 -1.51
N ASP A 254 -4.87 24.67 -2.08
CA ASP A 254 -6.00 25.33 -1.44
C ASP A 254 -6.51 24.55 -0.20
N LEU A 255 -6.38 23.21 -0.20
CA LEU A 255 -6.71 22.37 0.96
C LEU A 255 -5.71 22.49 2.12
N ARG A 256 -4.48 22.98 1.85
CA ARG A 256 -3.38 22.99 2.83
C ARG A 256 -3.73 23.69 4.14
N GLU A 257 -4.48 24.77 4.10
CA GLU A 257 -4.83 25.55 5.30
C GLU A 257 -5.74 24.79 6.27
N TYR A 258 -6.40 23.73 5.78
CA TYR A 258 -7.31 22.86 6.53
C TYR A 258 -6.65 21.57 7.04
N TYR A 259 -5.34 21.38 6.83
CA TYR A 259 -4.60 20.22 7.31
C TYR A 259 -4.26 20.35 8.80
N PRO A 260 -4.00 19.24 9.50
CA PRO A 260 -3.43 19.30 10.85
C PRO A 260 -2.16 20.12 10.88
N SER A 261 -1.98 20.94 11.92
CA SER A 261 -0.79 21.80 12.07
C SER A 261 0.53 21.02 12.09
N ASP A 262 0.49 19.74 12.45
CA ASP A 262 1.60 18.79 12.49
C ASP A 262 1.57 17.76 11.35
N SER A 263 0.84 18.03 10.27
CA SER A 263 0.66 17.16 9.10
C SER A 263 1.96 16.59 8.53
N SER A 264 3.08 17.33 8.66
CA SER A 264 4.40 16.88 8.21
C SER A 264 5.08 15.87 9.14
N SER A 265 4.50 15.59 10.31
CA SER A 265 5.07 14.73 11.34
C SER A 265 4.23 13.49 11.62
N ILE A 266 2.93 13.54 11.35
CA ILE A 266 2.01 12.42 11.58
C ILE A 266 2.08 11.37 10.47
N SER A 267 1.77 10.13 10.84
CA SER A 267 1.57 9.01 9.91
C SER A 267 0.14 9.00 9.37
N PHE A 268 -0.12 8.18 8.33
CA PHE A 268 -1.49 7.96 7.84
C PHE A 268 -2.38 7.27 8.90
N THR A 269 -1.79 6.43 9.75
CA THR A 269 -2.53 5.78 10.85
C THR A 269 -3.00 6.80 11.87
N GLU A 270 -2.14 7.78 12.24
CA GLU A 270 -2.54 8.87 13.12
C GLU A 270 -3.61 9.76 12.50
N ALA A 271 -3.50 10.08 11.21
CA ALA A 271 -4.53 10.83 10.48
C ALA A 271 -5.89 10.09 10.45
N ASN A 272 -5.90 8.77 10.21
CA ASN A 272 -7.11 7.94 10.32
C ASN A 272 -7.70 7.95 11.73
N THR A 273 -6.85 7.86 12.76
CA THR A 273 -7.27 7.92 14.16
C THR A 273 -7.97 9.25 14.49
N MET A 274 -7.51 10.37 13.93
CA MET A 274 -8.20 11.65 14.10
C MET A 274 -9.64 11.61 13.62
N VAL A 275 -9.91 10.97 12.48
CA VAL A 275 -11.29 10.79 11.97
C VAL A 275 -12.09 9.86 12.89
N MET A 276 -11.51 8.74 13.33
CA MET A 276 -12.19 7.80 14.22
C MET A 276 -12.57 8.43 15.56
N GLU A 277 -11.75 9.31 16.10
CA GLU A 277 -11.98 10.00 17.37
C GLU A 277 -12.86 11.25 17.26
N GLY A 278 -13.29 11.62 16.04
CA GLY A 278 -14.04 12.86 15.79
C GLY A 278 -13.19 14.13 15.89
N ASN A 279 -11.87 14.00 15.89
CA ASN A 279 -10.93 15.12 15.89
C ASN A 279 -10.67 15.68 14.48
N ALA A 280 -11.15 14.96 13.44
CA ALA A 280 -11.12 15.44 12.06
C ALA A 280 -12.40 15.03 11.31
N ALA A 281 -12.76 15.84 10.31
CA ALA A 281 -13.97 15.65 9.52
C ALA A 281 -13.76 14.72 8.32
N PHE A 282 -12.83 15.09 7.42
CA PHE A 282 -12.53 14.37 6.19
C PHE A 282 -11.15 13.76 6.18
N ILE A 283 -10.99 12.66 5.43
CA ILE A 283 -9.71 12.13 4.99
C ILE A 283 -9.83 11.54 3.58
N HIS A 284 -8.89 11.87 2.70
CA HIS A 284 -8.73 11.18 1.42
C HIS A 284 -7.75 10.02 1.60
N GLN A 285 -8.25 8.80 1.44
CA GLN A 285 -7.45 7.58 1.55
C GLN A 285 -7.96 6.48 0.62
N GLY A 286 -7.12 5.47 0.38
CA GLY A 286 -7.59 4.20 -0.14
C GLY A 286 -8.47 3.46 0.88
N ASP A 287 -9.19 2.47 0.41
CA ASP A 287 -10.14 1.68 1.21
C ASP A 287 -9.51 0.88 2.37
N TRP A 288 -8.17 0.80 2.44
CA TRP A 288 -7.46 0.30 3.64
C TRP A 288 -7.78 1.13 4.91
N ALA A 289 -8.19 2.39 4.79
CA ALA A 289 -8.70 3.15 5.92
C ALA A 289 -9.92 2.47 6.54
N ALA A 290 -10.87 2.01 5.70
CA ALA A 290 -12.02 1.25 6.16
C ALA A 290 -11.64 -0.09 6.82
N GLY A 291 -10.54 -0.72 6.40
CA GLY A 291 -9.99 -1.89 7.09
C GLY A 291 -9.60 -1.58 8.54
N ALA A 292 -8.99 -0.42 8.77
CA ALA A 292 -8.68 0.06 10.12
C ALA A 292 -9.96 0.40 10.92
N TYR A 293 -10.95 1.06 10.30
CA TYR A 293 -12.22 1.45 10.93
C TYR A 293 -13.05 0.22 11.32
N SER A 294 -13.16 -0.76 10.44
CA SER A 294 -13.93 -1.99 10.65
C SER A 294 -13.33 -2.92 11.71
N ASN A 295 -12.06 -2.72 12.08
CA ASN A 295 -11.43 -3.45 13.19
C ASN A 295 -11.72 -2.80 14.57
N SER A 296 -12.47 -1.69 14.60
CA SER A 296 -12.94 -1.04 15.84
C SER A 296 -14.39 -1.41 16.10
N ASP A 297 -14.66 -1.95 17.28
CA ASP A 297 -16.05 -2.26 17.72
C ASP A 297 -16.88 -1.00 18.02
N GLU A 298 -16.25 0.18 18.04
CA GLU A 298 -16.86 1.46 18.47
C GLU A 298 -16.99 2.47 17.33
N PHE A 299 -16.67 2.10 16.07
CA PHE A 299 -16.73 3.01 14.91
C PHE A 299 -17.37 2.30 13.73
N ASN A 300 -18.68 2.51 13.53
CA ASN A 300 -19.54 1.72 12.65
C ASN A 300 -19.78 2.39 11.31
N TYR A 301 -19.68 1.63 10.21
CA TYR A 301 -20.03 2.07 8.87
C TYR A 301 -21.51 2.45 8.76
N GLY A 302 -21.79 3.59 8.14
CA GLY A 302 -23.15 4.10 7.96
C GLY A 302 -23.73 4.83 9.17
N GLU A 303 -23.13 4.71 10.36
CA GLU A 303 -23.52 5.39 11.59
C GLU A 303 -22.48 6.44 12.00
N ASP A 304 -21.25 5.99 12.32
CA ASP A 304 -20.19 6.86 12.83
C ASP A 304 -19.30 7.41 11.72
N TRP A 305 -19.13 6.64 10.65
CA TRP A 305 -18.40 7.03 9.46
C TRP A 305 -19.06 6.56 8.18
N ASN A 306 -18.74 7.24 7.10
CA ASN A 306 -19.13 6.83 5.76
C ASN A 306 -18.10 7.36 4.75
N GLN A 307 -18.34 7.13 3.46
CA GLN A 307 -17.54 7.63 2.37
C GLN A 307 -18.41 8.07 1.19
N VAL A 308 -17.83 8.94 0.37
CA VAL A 308 -18.31 9.22 -0.98
C VAL A 308 -17.14 9.05 -1.96
N SER A 309 -17.45 8.79 -3.23
CA SER A 309 -16.43 9.01 -4.29
C SER A 309 -15.92 10.42 -4.19
N TYR A 310 -14.60 10.62 -4.22
CA TYR A 310 -14.07 11.98 -4.18
C TYR A 310 -14.76 12.86 -5.22
N PRO A 311 -15.27 14.06 -4.83
CA PRO A 311 -16.07 14.91 -5.69
C PRO A 311 -15.42 15.17 -7.05
N GLY A 312 -16.20 14.96 -8.12
CA GLY A 312 -15.75 15.01 -9.51
C GLY A 312 -15.36 13.65 -10.10
N THR A 313 -15.15 12.59 -9.29
CA THR A 313 -14.72 11.27 -9.80
C THR A 313 -15.86 10.27 -9.96
N SER A 314 -17.09 10.70 -9.93
CA SER A 314 -18.27 9.82 -10.07
C SER A 314 -18.18 8.95 -11.33
N GLY A 315 -18.49 7.67 -11.20
CA GLY A 315 -18.40 6.69 -12.29
C GLY A 315 -16.98 6.20 -12.60
N SER A 316 -15.97 6.65 -11.84
CA SER A 316 -14.60 6.14 -11.91
C SER A 316 -14.21 5.43 -10.61
N TYR A 317 -13.48 4.33 -10.76
CA TYR A 317 -12.87 3.57 -9.66
C TYR A 317 -11.35 3.59 -9.86
N LEU A 318 -10.67 4.56 -9.26
CA LEU A 318 -9.21 4.67 -9.32
C LEU A 318 -8.58 3.54 -8.51
N LEU A 319 -7.94 2.60 -9.18
CA LEU A 319 -7.58 1.33 -8.57
C LEU A 319 -6.09 1.18 -8.26
N ASN A 320 -5.83 0.47 -7.18
CA ASN A 320 -4.56 -0.16 -6.85
C ASN A 320 -4.78 -1.64 -6.54
N MET A 321 -3.72 -2.42 -6.56
CA MET A 321 -3.72 -3.84 -6.20
C MET A 321 -2.42 -4.21 -5.52
N ASP A 322 -2.47 -5.11 -4.54
CA ASP A 322 -1.30 -5.83 -4.06
C ASP A 322 -1.18 -7.18 -4.76
N SER A 323 0.03 -7.66 -4.92
CA SER A 323 0.29 -8.93 -5.57
C SER A 323 1.54 -9.62 -5.02
N PHE A 324 1.65 -10.92 -5.25
CA PHE A 324 2.83 -11.72 -4.97
C PHE A 324 3.42 -12.27 -6.27
N PRO A 325 4.65 -11.88 -6.66
CA PRO A 325 5.32 -12.38 -7.85
C PRO A 325 6.01 -13.72 -7.59
N TYR A 326 6.25 -14.45 -8.66
CA TYR A 326 7.08 -15.65 -8.67
C TYR A 326 8.48 -15.33 -9.20
N MET A 327 9.52 -15.71 -8.46
CA MET A 327 10.90 -15.45 -8.84
C MET A 327 11.47 -16.55 -9.75
N ALA A 328 12.19 -16.18 -10.82
CA ALA A 328 12.79 -17.14 -11.77
C ALA A 328 13.74 -18.14 -11.11
N ASN A 329 14.56 -17.65 -10.14
CA ASN A 329 15.48 -18.47 -9.36
C ASN A 329 14.90 -18.76 -7.96
N ASN A 330 13.66 -19.24 -7.91
CA ASN A 330 12.91 -19.45 -6.68
C ASN A 330 13.59 -20.51 -5.80
N PRO A 331 13.86 -20.23 -4.49
CA PRO A 331 14.46 -21.20 -3.59
C PRO A 331 13.52 -22.37 -3.23
N SER A 332 12.20 -22.18 -3.37
CA SER A 332 11.14 -23.17 -3.02
C SER A 332 10.06 -23.22 -4.11
N PRO A 333 10.40 -23.64 -5.35
CA PRO A 333 9.58 -23.40 -6.52
C PRO A 333 8.17 -24.01 -6.42
N GLU A 334 8.04 -25.27 -6.02
CA GLU A 334 6.73 -25.94 -5.97
C GLU A 334 5.87 -25.41 -4.82
N ALA A 335 6.45 -25.26 -3.62
CA ALA A 335 5.73 -24.70 -2.48
C ALA A 335 5.26 -23.25 -2.75
N THR A 336 6.08 -22.46 -3.46
CA THR A 336 5.68 -21.09 -3.84
C THR A 336 4.52 -21.07 -4.82
N LYS A 337 4.48 -21.99 -5.80
CA LYS A 337 3.35 -22.11 -6.72
C LYS A 337 2.08 -22.54 -6.00
N GLU A 338 2.16 -23.45 -5.02
CA GLU A 338 1.02 -23.84 -4.18
C GLU A 338 0.49 -22.63 -3.40
N PHE A 339 1.38 -21.84 -2.79
CA PHE A 339 1.00 -20.61 -2.09
C PHE A 339 0.36 -19.58 -3.03
N LEU A 340 0.96 -19.31 -4.18
CA LEU A 340 0.42 -18.38 -5.16
C LEU A 340 -0.93 -18.83 -5.72
N SER A 341 -1.12 -20.15 -5.91
CA SER A 341 -2.42 -20.70 -6.30
C SER A 341 -3.48 -20.50 -5.22
N TYR A 342 -3.10 -20.65 -3.94
CA TYR A 342 -3.99 -20.35 -2.81
C TYR A 342 -4.31 -18.88 -2.71
N CYS A 343 -3.32 -17.99 -2.89
CA CYS A 343 -3.53 -16.55 -2.96
C CYS A 343 -4.50 -16.13 -4.06
N GLY A 344 -4.51 -16.86 -5.18
CA GLY A 344 -5.44 -16.67 -6.30
C GLY A 344 -6.78 -17.39 -6.13
N SER A 345 -6.98 -18.19 -5.10
CA SER A 345 -8.23 -18.91 -4.85
C SER A 345 -9.33 -17.99 -4.30
N ALA A 346 -10.60 -18.37 -4.47
CA ALA A 346 -11.73 -17.62 -3.91
C ALA A 346 -11.64 -17.54 -2.38
N GLU A 347 -11.27 -18.64 -1.72
CA GLU A 347 -11.09 -18.71 -0.26
C GLU A 347 -9.97 -17.78 0.22
N GLY A 348 -8.76 -17.88 -0.36
CA GLY A 348 -7.63 -17.08 0.04
C GLY A 348 -7.90 -15.59 -0.14
N GLN A 349 -8.59 -15.20 -1.22
CA GLN A 349 -8.96 -13.80 -1.44
C GLN A 349 -10.02 -13.30 -0.47
N VAL A 350 -11.01 -14.09 -0.10
CA VAL A 350 -12.01 -13.70 0.91
C VAL A 350 -11.33 -13.49 2.26
N LEU A 351 -10.50 -14.44 2.71
CA LEU A 351 -9.76 -14.34 3.99
C LEU A 351 -8.87 -13.09 4.06
N PHE A 352 -8.17 -12.78 2.98
CA PHE A 352 -7.31 -11.61 2.91
C PHE A 352 -8.13 -10.31 2.90
N ASN A 353 -9.11 -10.22 2.02
CA ASN A 353 -9.85 -8.98 1.78
C ASN A 353 -10.78 -8.63 2.95
N GLU A 354 -11.36 -9.60 3.67
CA GLU A 354 -12.17 -9.35 4.89
C GLU A 354 -11.42 -8.49 5.91
N LYS A 355 -10.11 -8.69 6.07
CA LYS A 355 -9.28 -7.93 7.02
C LYS A 355 -8.64 -6.69 6.41
N LYS A 356 -8.46 -6.68 5.07
CA LYS A 356 -7.74 -5.62 4.36
C LYS A 356 -8.60 -4.39 4.05
N GLY A 357 -9.92 -4.53 4.04
CA GLY A 357 -10.84 -3.47 3.64
C GLY A 357 -11.01 -3.31 2.13
N SER A 358 -10.34 -4.15 1.33
CA SER A 358 -10.37 -4.19 -0.13
C SER A 358 -11.35 -5.24 -0.66
N ILE A 359 -11.46 -5.36 -1.98
CA ILE A 359 -12.34 -6.34 -2.63
C ILE A 359 -11.54 -7.39 -3.42
N PRO A 360 -12.08 -8.62 -3.59
CA PRO A 360 -11.42 -9.68 -4.35
C PRO A 360 -11.31 -9.37 -5.85
N PRO A 361 -10.17 -9.64 -6.52
CA PRO A 361 -10.04 -9.67 -7.98
C PRO A 361 -10.91 -10.73 -8.67
N ARG A 362 -11.25 -11.82 -7.98
CA ARG A 362 -12.10 -12.90 -8.52
C ARG A 362 -13.56 -12.48 -8.58
N SER A 363 -14.22 -12.86 -9.68
CA SER A 363 -15.66 -12.58 -9.90
C SER A 363 -16.58 -13.61 -9.21
N ASP A 364 -16.04 -14.77 -8.82
CA ASP A 364 -16.75 -15.88 -8.16
C ASP A 364 -16.47 -15.97 -6.64
N ALA A 365 -15.74 -14.99 -6.07
CA ALA A 365 -15.56 -14.91 -4.62
C ALA A 365 -16.88 -14.64 -3.90
N ASP A 366 -17.10 -15.30 -2.77
CA ASP A 366 -18.29 -15.09 -1.94
C ASP A 366 -18.17 -13.76 -1.16
N VAL A 367 -18.63 -12.69 -1.78
CA VAL A 367 -18.59 -11.35 -1.18
C VAL A 367 -19.60 -11.17 -0.03
N SER A 368 -20.52 -12.13 0.19
CA SER A 368 -21.43 -12.08 1.34
C SER A 368 -20.71 -12.29 2.68
N ALA A 369 -19.48 -12.79 2.65
CA ALA A 369 -18.59 -12.89 3.81
C ALA A 369 -17.92 -11.54 4.18
N LEU A 370 -17.92 -10.58 3.25
CA LEU A 370 -17.34 -9.25 3.46
C LEU A 370 -18.32 -8.35 4.21
N ASN A 371 -17.81 -7.30 4.86
CA ASN A 371 -18.64 -6.32 5.55
C ASN A 371 -19.43 -5.41 4.58
N ASP A 372 -20.38 -4.65 5.10
CA ASP A 372 -21.28 -3.81 4.29
C ASP A 372 -20.52 -2.78 3.45
N PHE A 373 -19.49 -2.14 4.00
CA PHE A 373 -18.64 -1.22 3.23
C PHE A 373 -17.99 -1.91 2.02
N GLN A 374 -17.43 -3.10 2.21
CA GLN A 374 -16.78 -3.84 1.14
C GLN A 374 -17.77 -4.33 0.09
N GLN A 375 -18.99 -4.70 0.50
CA GLN A 375 -20.08 -5.05 -0.42
C GLN A 375 -20.49 -3.83 -1.28
N ASP A 376 -20.56 -2.64 -0.68
CA ASP A 376 -20.80 -1.39 -1.41
C ASP A 376 -19.65 -1.08 -2.37
N GLN A 377 -18.38 -1.23 -1.94
CA GLN A 377 -17.22 -1.06 -2.82
C GLN A 377 -17.20 -2.05 -4.00
N PHE A 378 -17.65 -3.28 -3.76
CA PHE A 378 -17.76 -4.28 -4.81
C PHE A 378 -18.86 -3.93 -5.82
N ALA A 379 -19.99 -3.39 -5.35
CA ALA A 379 -21.06 -2.87 -6.21
C ALA A 379 -20.55 -1.67 -7.03
N ASP A 380 -19.90 -0.69 -6.38
CA ASP A 380 -19.32 0.49 -7.03
C ASP A 380 -18.28 0.10 -8.10
N PHE A 381 -17.44 -0.90 -7.84
CA PHE A 381 -16.47 -1.40 -8.81
C PHE A 381 -17.16 -1.97 -10.07
N ASN A 382 -18.25 -2.74 -9.88
CA ASN A 382 -19.01 -3.30 -10.99
C ASN A 382 -19.76 -2.24 -11.81
N ASP A 383 -20.24 -1.19 -11.15
CA ASP A 383 -20.99 -0.11 -11.77
C ASP A 383 -20.09 0.98 -12.37
N ALA A 384 -18.80 1.00 -12.01
CA ALA A 384 -17.85 1.98 -12.52
C ALA A 384 -17.67 1.86 -14.04
N SER A 385 -17.85 2.98 -14.74
CA SER A 385 -17.61 3.09 -16.18
C SER A 385 -16.15 3.04 -16.55
N ASN A 386 -15.26 3.46 -15.62
CA ASN A 386 -13.82 3.57 -15.80
C ASN A 386 -13.10 3.04 -14.56
N GLN A 387 -12.00 2.32 -14.79
CA GLN A 387 -11.18 1.72 -13.75
C GLN A 387 -9.69 2.07 -13.97
N PRO A 388 -9.32 3.38 -13.96
CA PRO A 388 -7.94 3.77 -14.22
C PRO A 388 -6.98 3.29 -13.15
N PRO A 389 -5.75 2.88 -13.54
CA PRO A 389 -4.72 2.47 -12.60
C PRO A 389 -4.09 3.68 -11.89
N SER A 390 -3.71 3.52 -10.61
CA SER A 390 -3.05 4.57 -9.81
C SER A 390 -1.63 4.86 -10.28
N ILE A 391 -1.29 6.15 -10.33
CA ILE A 391 0.07 6.67 -10.55
C ILE A 391 0.91 6.43 -9.30
N GLN A 392 0.38 6.81 -8.12
CA GLN A 392 1.10 6.71 -6.85
C GLN A 392 1.57 5.27 -6.56
N HIS A 393 0.78 4.27 -6.91
CA HIS A 393 1.12 2.87 -6.68
C HIS A 393 1.90 2.24 -7.85
N GLY A 394 2.20 3.02 -8.90
CA GLY A 394 3.05 2.60 -10.00
C GLY A 394 2.41 1.60 -10.97
N LEU A 395 1.07 1.42 -10.91
CA LEU A 395 0.37 0.61 -11.90
C LEU A 395 0.32 1.31 -13.25
N ALA A 396 0.14 2.65 -13.24
CA ALA A 396 -0.09 3.48 -14.42
C ALA A 396 1.19 3.89 -15.16
N VAL A 397 2.29 4.08 -14.45
CA VAL A 397 3.51 4.67 -15.00
C VAL A 397 4.75 3.84 -14.64
N ARG A 398 5.76 3.88 -15.52
CA ARG A 398 7.03 3.19 -15.32
C ARG A 398 7.76 3.67 -14.07
N PRO A 399 8.58 2.82 -13.43
CA PRO A 399 9.29 3.15 -12.19
C PRO A 399 10.11 4.44 -12.24
N ALA A 400 10.76 4.73 -13.35
CA ALA A 400 11.55 5.97 -13.53
C ALA A 400 10.64 7.23 -13.50
N ILE A 401 9.50 7.17 -14.21
CA ILE A 401 8.51 8.26 -14.23
C ILE A 401 7.92 8.46 -12.84
N LYS A 402 7.53 7.36 -12.17
CA LYS A 402 7.05 7.43 -10.78
C LYS A 402 8.05 8.10 -9.84
N THR A 403 9.33 7.78 -9.97
CA THR A 403 10.41 8.40 -9.17
C THR A 403 10.47 9.91 -9.42
N ASN A 404 10.40 10.34 -10.69
CA ASN A 404 10.40 11.76 -11.05
C ASN A 404 9.17 12.48 -10.45
N ILE A 405 7.98 11.89 -10.56
CA ILE A 405 6.74 12.40 -9.96
C ILE A 405 6.90 12.53 -8.44
N THR A 406 7.40 11.50 -7.75
CA THR A 406 7.61 11.55 -6.30
C THR A 406 8.58 12.65 -5.91
N ASN A 407 9.65 12.86 -6.67
CA ASN A 407 10.62 13.93 -6.43
C ASN A 407 10.00 15.33 -6.65
N ALA A 408 9.17 15.51 -7.69
CA ALA A 408 8.45 16.76 -7.93
C ALA A 408 7.51 17.08 -6.76
N PHE A 409 6.78 16.10 -6.22
CA PHE A 409 5.93 16.29 -5.05
C PHE A 409 6.70 16.51 -3.75
N SER A 410 7.91 15.96 -3.62
CA SER A 410 8.77 16.29 -2.48
C SER A 410 9.14 17.78 -2.48
N GLY A 411 9.38 18.36 -3.66
CA GLY A 411 9.56 19.82 -3.81
C GLY A 411 8.27 20.60 -3.55
N PHE A 412 7.14 20.13 -4.11
CA PHE A 412 5.83 20.75 -3.91
C PHE A 412 5.46 20.90 -2.42
N LEU A 413 5.77 19.93 -1.60
CA LEU A 413 5.49 19.98 -0.17
C LEU A 413 6.30 21.05 0.60
N GLU A 414 7.35 21.60 0.02
CA GLU A 414 8.13 22.67 0.63
C GLU A 414 7.45 24.04 0.50
N ASP A 415 6.89 24.36 -0.68
CA ASP A 415 6.36 25.69 -0.99
C ASP A 415 4.96 25.72 -1.61
N TYR A 416 4.45 24.55 -2.06
CA TYR A 416 3.18 24.41 -2.77
C TYR A 416 3.09 25.21 -4.07
N ASP A 417 4.22 25.37 -4.79
CA ASP A 417 4.25 26.00 -6.12
C ASP A 417 3.65 25.06 -7.19
N ALA A 418 2.37 25.25 -7.45
CA ALA A 418 1.62 24.45 -8.42
C ALA A 418 2.18 24.59 -9.86
N ALA A 419 2.60 25.81 -10.24
CA ALA A 419 3.09 26.07 -11.60
C ALA A 419 4.45 25.38 -11.85
N ALA A 420 5.41 25.52 -10.93
CA ALA A 420 6.71 24.87 -11.05
C ALA A 420 6.60 23.35 -10.98
N THR A 421 5.70 22.84 -10.13
CA THR A 421 5.46 21.39 -10.02
C THR A 421 4.79 20.82 -11.26
N ALA A 422 3.82 21.54 -11.86
CA ALA A 422 3.20 21.12 -13.11
C ALA A 422 4.24 20.96 -14.25
N ASP A 423 5.16 21.94 -14.37
CA ASP A 423 6.26 21.85 -15.34
C ASP A 423 7.15 20.60 -15.10
N ALA A 424 7.47 20.30 -13.83
CA ALA A 424 8.26 19.13 -13.45
C ALA A 424 7.50 17.82 -13.72
N LEU A 425 6.19 17.76 -13.46
CA LEU A 425 5.37 16.59 -13.74
C LEU A 425 5.26 16.29 -15.23
N ILE A 426 5.04 17.28 -16.06
CA ILE A 426 5.03 17.12 -17.54
C ILE A 426 6.42 16.67 -18.03
N ALA A 427 7.50 17.24 -17.49
CA ALA A 427 8.86 16.85 -17.84
C ALA A 427 9.25 15.43 -17.38
N SER A 428 8.49 14.82 -16.45
CA SER A 428 8.77 13.46 -15.95
C SER A 428 8.72 12.38 -17.02
N PHE A 429 8.05 12.65 -18.14
CA PHE A 429 7.88 11.71 -19.26
C PHE A 429 8.90 11.89 -20.39
N THR A 430 9.79 12.89 -20.31
CA THR A 430 10.83 13.17 -21.31
C THR A 430 12.21 12.71 -20.83
#